data_948a4badc2200fce8167a27faf08a83e
#
_entry.id   948a4badc2200fce8167a27faf08a83e
#
_cell.length_a   1.000
_cell.length_b   1.000
_cell.length_c   1.000
_cell.angle_alpha   90.00
_cell.angle_beta   90.00
_cell.angle_gamma   90.00
#
_symmetry.space_group_name_H-M   'P 1'
#
loop_
_entity.id
_entity.type
_entity.pdbx_description
1 polymer ?
#
loop_
_entity_poly.entity_id
_entity_poly.type
_entity_poly.pdbx_seq_one_letter_code
_entity_poly.pdbx_strand_id
1 'polypeptide(L)'
;MATDASVPTDHWFYSLFQSTPDLIALLLQAAGAAAAAPSLGPESPGNQLYRFEAVELKAVNHRLDGVLWPQRGMAGTARQPVVKLELQMQRDPGFKHRLGAQALRFLQLHPKVRHLRVVVVVPHRRLNLGPARLPRQLQLVIDEVIWISLEELGRQDQLDPLLNLLTLPVLHEPELQLSSQKILERRPDLTETVFPILMQRHPHFTLEQMMVYVKIPTQELRHSRAAQELLAEGRLEGRQQGEALGEVKATLRLLNHRCGPLTDATTARIQALPLDQLEALGLALLDFSGADDLAAWLAAHAA
;
A
#
# COMPACT_ATOMS: atom_id res chain seq x y z
N MET A 1 -13.32 22.53 -2.76
CA MET A 1 -13.43 21.46 -1.75
C MET A 1 -12.71 20.27 -2.33
N ALA A 2 -11.43 20.12 -1.98
CA ALA A 2 -10.66 18.95 -2.40
C ALA A 2 -11.11 17.78 -1.53
N THR A 3 -11.68 16.75 -2.14
CA THR A 3 -11.93 15.47 -1.52
C THR A 3 -10.56 14.84 -1.22
N ASP A 4 -10.22 14.83 0.06
CA ASP A 4 -9.08 14.11 0.62
C ASP A 4 -9.35 12.60 0.40
N ALA A 5 -8.93 12.09 -0.74
CA ALA A 5 -8.95 10.67 -1.02
C ALA A 5 -7.87 10.05 -0.13
N SER A 6 -8.26 9.60 1.07
CA SER A 6 -7.38 8.89 1.99
C SER A 6 -6.85 7.63 1.30
N VAL A 7 -5.59 7.68 0.99
CA VAL A 7 -4.81 6.53 0.54
C VAL A 7 -4.94 5.43 1.61
N PRO A 8 -5.20 4.18 1.28
CA PRO A 8 -5.24 3.08 2.23
C PRO A 8 -3.81 2.73 2.69
N THR A 9 -3.23 3.61 3.50
CA THR A 9 -1.88 3.47 4.07
C THR A 9 -1.79 2.33 5.09
N ASP A 10 -2.91 1.95 5.69
CA ASP A 10 -2.97 0.95 6.76
C ASP A 10 -2.48 -0.41 6.29
N HIS A 11 -2.87 -0.85 5.09
CA HIS A 11 -2.44 -2.13 4.53
C HIS A 11 -0.92 -2.19 4.32
N TRP A 12 -0.33 -1.10 3.88
CA TRP A 12 1.11 -1.02 3.66
C TRP A 12 1.91 -1.09 4.97
N PHE A 13 1.53 -0.32 6.00
CA PHE A 13 2.14 -0.41 7.33
C PHE A 13 2.02 -1.81 7.90
N TYR A 14 0.85 -2.43 7.74
CA TYR A 14 0.60 -3.79 8.17
C TYR A 14 1.58 -4.79 7.54
N SER A 15 1.74 -4.72 6.22
CA SER A 15 2.68 -5.57 5.48
C SER A 15 4.13 -5.35 5.92
N LEU A 16 4.51 -4.10 6.19
CA LEU A 16 5.86 -3.76 6.65
C LEU A 16 6.16 -4.36 8.03
N PHE A 17 5.26 -4.22 9.00
CA PHE A 17 5.46 -4.83 10.34
C PHE A 17 5.35 -6.35 10.31
N GLN A 18 4.60 -6.92 9.39
CA GLN A 18 4.54 -8.36 9.18
C GLN A 18 5.86 -8.91 8.64
N SER A 19 6.48 -8.22 7.69
CA SER A 19 7.76 -8.62 7.10
C SER A 19 8.97 -8.31 8.01
N THR A 20 8.90 -7.25 8.80
CA THR A 20 9.99 -6.75 9.65
C THR A 20 9.49 -6.41 11.05
N PRO A 21 9.13 -7.41 11.89
CA PRO A 21 8.56 -7.16 13.23
C PRO A 21 9.48 -6.39 14.17
N ASP A 22 10.81 -6.56 14.03
CA ASP A 22 11.80 -5.88 14.87
C ASP A 22 11.92 -4.37 14.61
N LEU A 23 11.27 -3.86 13.57
CA LEU A 23 11.09 -2.41 13.33
C LEU A 23 10.48 -1.71 14.55
N ILE A 24 9.68 -2.42 15.36
CA ILE A 24 9.14 -1.87 16.61
C ILE A 24 10.24 -1.46 17.60
N ALA A 25 11.35 -2.19 17.65
CA ALA A 25 12.46 -1.84 18.55
C ALA A 25 13.12 -0.52 18.11
N LEU A 26 13.28 -0.29 16.81
CA LEU A 26 13.79 0.98 16.26
C LEU A 26 12.85 2.15 16.56
N LEU A 27 11.53 1.93 16.42
CA LEU A 27 10.53 2.94 16.76
C LEU A 27 10.56 3.31 18.26
N LEU A 28 10.72 2.33 19.14
CA LEU A 28 10.82 2.57 20.57
C LEU A 28 12.09 3.36 20.92
N GLN A 29 13.22 3.08 20.27
CA GLN A 29 14.46 3.85 20.40
C GLN A 29 14.29 5.29 19.91
N ALA A 30 13.74 5.47 18.70
CA ALA A 30 13.50 6.79 18.13
C ALA A 30 12.54 7.66 18.94
N ALA A 31 11.61 7.02 19.67
CA ALA A 31 10.68 7.70 20.58
C ALA A 31 11.30 8.06 21.96
N GLY A 32 12.60 7.80 22.15
CA GLY A 32 13.25 8.04 23.44
C GLY A 32 12.88 7.04 24.53
N ALA A 33 12.14 5.98 24.21
CA ALA A 33 11.76 4.89 25.11
C ALA A 33 12.90 3.86 25.29
N ALA A 34 14.15 4.30 25.15
CA ALA A 34 15.35 3.47 25.08
C ALA A 34 15.61 2.61 26.34
N ALA A 35 15.03 2.94 27.48
CA ALA A 35 15.13 2.10 28.69
C ALA A 35 14.47 0.71 28.52
N ALA A 36 13.74 0.51 27.43
CA ALA A 36 12.93 -0.68 27.19
C ALA A 36 13.15 -1.34 25.82
N ALA A 37 13.97 -0.76 24.96
CA ALA A 37 14.28 -1.37 23.67
C ALA A 37 15.44 -2.36 23.86
N PRO A 38 15.26 -3.66 23.50
CA PRO A 38 16.39 -4.56 23.41
C PRO A 38 17.37 -4.06 22.35
N SER A 39 18.67 -4.08 22.63
CA SER A 39 19.70 -3.73 21.67
C SER A 39 19.57 -4.67 20.46
N LEU A 40 19.35 -4.10 19.28
CA LEU A 40 19.54 -4.81 18.02
C LEU A 40 21.04 -5.06 17.91
N GLY A 41 21.46 -6.29 18.22
CA GLY A 41 22.82 -6.74 17.93
C GLY A 41 23.01 -6.88 16.41
N PRO A 42 24.26 -7.07 15.94
CA PRO A 42 24.51 -7.28 14.52
C PRO A 42 23.63 -8.44 14.01
N GLU A 43 23.07 -8.23 12.82
CA GLU A 43 22.11 -9.12 12.17
C GLU A 43 22.65 -10.57 12.13
N SER A 44 22.21 -11.38 13.07
CA SER A 44 22.40 -12.83 13.00
C SER A 44 21.09 -13.43 12.53
N PRO A 45 21.07 -14.18 11.43
CA PRO A 45 19.88 -14.91 10.98
C PRO A 45 19.40 -15.82 12.12
N GLY A 46 18.19 -15.54 12.65
CA GLY A 46 17.57 -16.34 13.70
C GLY A 46 17.40 -15.66 15.07
N ASN A 47 17.83 -14.42 15.25
CA ASN A 47 17.68 -13.70 16.53
C ASN A 47 16.56 -12.63 16.50
N GLN A 48 15.44 -12.92 15.84
CA GLN A 48 14.27 -12.07 15.81
C GLN A 48 13.71 -11.85 17.22
N LEU A 49 13.51 -10.58 17.62
CA LEU A 49 13.05 -10.20 18.96
C LEU A 49 11.53 -10.28 19.10
N TYR A 50 10.80 -9.95 18.02
CA TYR A 50 9.36 -9.87 17.99
C TYR A 50 8.76 -10.70 16.86
N ARG A 51 7.54 -11.18 17.08
CA ARG A 51 6.67 -11.77 16.08
C ARG A 51 5.43 -10.89 15.94
N PHE A 52 5.09 -10.52 14.71
CA PHE A 52 3.87 -9.79 14.40
C PHE A 52 2.68 -10.73 14.27
N GLU A 53 1.55 -10.35 14.86
CA GLU A 53 0.28 -11.06 14.73
C GLU A 53 -0.88 -10.06 14.69
N ALA A 54 -1.74 -10.19 13.70
CA ALA A 54 -3.00 -9.46 13.63
C ALA A 54 -4.07 -10.21 14.40
N VAL A 55 -4.41 -9.71 15.58
CA VAL A 55 -5.40 -10.33 16.46
C VAL A 55 -6.78 -9.71 16.24
N GLU A 56 -7.76 -10.54 15.86
CA GLU A 56 -9.17 -10.12 15.74
C GLU A 56 -9.91 -10.28 17.07
N LEU A 57 -10.61 -9.24 17.50
CA LEU A 57 -11.44 -9.24 18.70
C LEU A 57 -12.91 -9.57 18.33
N LYS A 58 -13.32 -10.83 18.52
CA LYS A 58 -14.58 -11.42 18.07
C LYS A 58 -15.83 -10.85 18.69
N ALA A 59 -16.09 -9.85 19.26
CA ALA A 59 -17.40 -9.43 19.79
C ALA A 59 -17.83 -8.00 19.42
N VAL A 60 -16.97 -7.23 18.89
CA VAL A 60 -17.20 -5.92 18.29
C VAL A 60 -16.21 -5.92 17.17
N ASN A 61 -16.57 -5.77 15.92
CA ASN A 61 -15.72 -5.85 14.72
C ASN A 61 -14.51 -4.87 14.77
N HIS A 62 -13.73 -4.92 15.85
CA HIS A 62 -12.52 -4.16 16.05
C HIS A 62 -11.32 -5.08 15.77
N ARG A 63 -10.80 -4.97 14.60
CA ARG A 63 -9.50 -5.54 14.26
C ARG A 63 -8.43 -4.66 14.93
N LEU A 64 -7.50 -5.29 15.65
CA LEU A 64 -6.29 -4.61 16.11
C LEU A 64 -5.35 -4.48 14.90
N ASP A 65 -4.67 -3.33 14.76
CA ASP A 65 -3.71 -3.15 13.68
C ASP A 65 -2.54 -4.11 13.81
N GLY A 66 -2.08 -4.38 15.03
CA GLY A 66 -1.10 -5.43 15.24
C GLY A 66 -0.75 -5.66 16.70
N VAL A 67 -0.27 -6.87 16.98
CA VAL A 67 0.33 -7.24 18.26
C VAL A 67 1.69 -7.87 18.01
N LEU A 68 2.71 -7.33 18.66
CA LEU A 68 4.06 -7.83 18.60
C LEU A 68 4.36 -8.57 19.90
N TRP A 69 4.59 -9.85 19.75
CA TRP A 69 4.88 -10.75 20.83
C TRP A 69 6.39 -10.93 21.00
N PRO A 70 6.93 -10.87 22.23
CA PRO A 70 8.30 -11.28 22.47
C PRO A 70 8.51 -12.71 22.01
N GLN A 71 9.64 -12.99 21.40
CA GLN A 71 9.97 -14.37 20.97
C GLN A 71 10.12 -15.33 22.15
N ARG A 72 10.54 -14.80 23.30
CA ARG A 72 10.70 -15.57 24.54
C ARG A 72 9.65 -15.16 25.57
N GLY A 73 8.62 -16.00 25.73
CA GLY A 73 7.61 -15.85 26.77
C GLY A 73 6.45 -14.91 26.40
N MET A 74 5.24 -15.46 26.32
CA MET A 74 4.02 -14.72 25.93
C MET A 74 3.53 -13.73 27.01
N ALA A 75 4.08 -13.77 28.22
CA ALA A 75 3.68 -12.85 29.30
C ALA A 75 4.28 -11.43 29.14
N GLY A 76 5.34 -11.32 28.34
CA GLY A 76 6.15 -10.11 28.29
C GLY A 76 6.96 -9.90 29.58
N THR A 77 7.93 -9.01 29.49
CA THR A 77 8.73 -8.52 30.62
C THR A 77 8.80 -7.00 30.56
N ALA A 78 9.23 -6.33 31.61
CA ALA A 78 9.42 -4.87 31.60
C ALA A 78 10.40 -4.42 30.49
N ARG A 79 11.38 -5.25 30.11
CA ARG A 79 12.35 -4.98 29.04
C ARG A 79 11.86 -5.39 27.64
N GLN A 80 11.03 -6.43 27.56
CA GLN A 80 10.41 -6.93 26.34
C GLN A 80 8.90 -7.10 26.58
N PRO A 81 8.12 -6.01 26.63
CA PRO A 81 6.69 -6.10 26.80
C PRO A 81 6.01 -6.67 25.56
N VAL A 82 4.79 -7.12 25.69
CA VAL A 82 3.88 -7.26 24.54
C VAL A 82 3.56 -5.86 24.04
N VAL A 83 3.67 -5.62 22.74
CA VAL A 83 3.41 -4.31 22.16
C VAL A 83 2.17 -4.37 21.29
N LYS A 84 1.15 -3.59 21.66
CA LYS A 84 0.00 -3.34 20.80
C LYS A 84 0.34 -2.15 19.90
N LEU A 85 0.32 -2.36 18.59
CA LEU A 85 0.53 -1.33 17.59
C LEU A 85 -0.82 -0.80 17.10
N GLU A 86 -0.95 0.51 17.00
CA GLU A 86 -2.08 1.22 16.40
C GLU A 86 -1.59 2.26 15.39
N LEU A 87 -2.16 2.23 14.20
CA LEU A 87 -1.83 3.12 13.08
C LEU A 87 -3.01 4.07 12.86
N GLN A 88 -2.98 5.23 13.51
CA GLN A 88 -4.10 6.17 13.44
C GLN A 88 -3.78 7.35 12.51
N MET A 89 -4.14 7.19 11.23
CA MET A 89 -3.86 8.19 10.19
C MET A 89 -4.98 9.22 10.03
N GLN A 90 -6.17 8.96 10.57
CA GLN A 90 -7.35 9.81 10.42
C GLN A 90 -7.84 10.34 11.76
N ARG A 91 -8.57 11.47 11.70
CA ARG A 91 -9.25 12.06 12.85
C ARG A 91 -10.24 11.07 13.47
N ASP A 92 -10.11 10.84 14.77
CA ASP A 92 -11.05 10.04 15.57
C ASP A 92 -11.14 10.58 16.99
N PRO A 93 -12.14 11.39 17.31
CA PRO A 93 -12.32 11.93 18.66
C PRO A 93 -12.58 10.87 19.73
N GLY A 94 -13.07 9.68 19.34
CA GLY A 94 -13.32 8.54 20.22
C GLY A 94 -12.12 7.61 20.42
N PHE A 95 -11.02 7.86 19.72
CA PHE A 95 -9.86 6.97 19.65
C PHE A 95 -9.37 6.46 21.00
N LYS A 96 -9.17 7.35 21.96
CA LYS A 96 -8.59 6.97 23.27
C LYS A 96 -9.49 6.05 24.09
N HIS A 97 -10.81 6.21 23.99
CA HIS A 97 -11.77 5.29 24.61
C HIS A 97 -11.75 3.93 23.91
N ARG A 98 -11.73 3.94 22.59
CA ARG A 98 -11.61 2.72 21.78
C ARG A 98 -10.31 1.98 22.09
N LEU A 99 -9.18 2.69 22.12
CA LEU A 99 -7.87 2.13 22.48
C LEU A 99 -7.91 1.42 23.82
N GLY A 100 -8.52 2.05 24.82
CA GLY A 100 -8.67 1.46 26.16
C GLY A 100 -9.56 0.22 26.17
N ALA A 101 -10.71 0.28 25.49
CA ALA A 101 -11.62 -0.87 25.37
C ALA A 101 -10.94 -2.06 24.68
N GLN A 102 -10.18 -1.80 23.61
CA GLN A 102 -9.41 -2.81 22.92
C GLN A 102 -8.30 -3.40 23.80
N ALA A 103 -7.56 -2.58 24.57
CA ALA A 103 -6.52 -3.06 25.46
C ALA A 103 -7.09 -3.96 26.55
N LEU A 104 -8.21 -3.57 27.19
CA LEU A 104 -8.90 -4.40 28.18
C LEU A 104 -9.38 -5.71 27.60
N ARG A 105 -9.98 -5.66 26.40
CA ARG A 105 -10.45 -6.88 25.73
C ARG A 105 -9.29 -7.79 25.34
N PHE A 106 -8.18 -7.22 24.88
CA PHE A 106 -6.96 -7.97 24.58
C PHE A 106 -6.45 -8.70 25.84
N LEU A 107 -6.33 -8.02 26.96
CA LEU A 107 -5.87 -8.63 28.22
C LEU A 107 -6.86 -9.69 28.74
N GLN A 108 -8.16 -9.52 28.53
CA GLN A 108 -9.16 -10.52 28.85
C GLN A 108 -8.94 -11.82 28.07
N LEU A 109 -8.59 -11.71 26.79
CA LEU A 109 -8.31 -12.85 25.92
C LEU A 109 -6.92 -13.47 26.17
N HIS A 110 -6.00 -12.66 26.69
CA HIS A 110 -4.62 -13.06 26.96
C HIS A 110 -4.21 -12.83 28.43
N PRO A 111 -4.82 -13.57 29.39
CA PRO A 111 -4.63 -13.29 30.83
C PRO A 111 -3.20 -13.55 31.34
N LYS A 112 -2.34 -14.17 30.53
CA LYS A 112 -0.93 -14.39 30.86
C LYS A 112 -0.06 -13.16 30.59
N VAL A 113 -0.54 -12.18 29.82
CA VAL A 113 0.19 -10.94 29.52
C VAL A 113 0.27 -10.10 30.82
N ARG A 114 1.48 -9.77 31.23
CA ARG A 114 1.75 -8.97 32.44
C ARG A 114 2.31 -7.60 32.13
N HIS A 115 2.94 -7.45 30.96
CA HIS A 115 3.51 -6.19 30.51
C HIS A 115 2.98 -5.87 29.12
N LEU A 116 2.15 -4.83 29.03
CA LEU A 116 1.54 -4.34 27.79
C LEU A 116 1.93 -2.88 27.56
N ARG A 117 2.61 -2.61 26.45
CA ARG A 117 2.79 -1.26 25.91
C ARG A 117 1.93 -1.05 24.69
N VAL A 118 1.52 0.18 24.51
CA VAL A 118 0.79 0.58 23.29
C VAL A 118 1.64 1.58 22.53
N VAL A 119 1.89 1.31 21.27
CA VAL A 119 2.53 2.25 20.35
C VAL A 119 1.48 2.76 19.38
N VAL A 120 1.31 4.08 19.34
CA VAL A 120 0.37 4.76 18.46
C VAL A 120 1.17 5.58 17.46
N VAL A 121 1.08 5.22 16.18
CA VAL A 121 1.70 5.96 15.08
C VAL A 121 0.66 6.90 14.49
N VAL A 122 1.01 8.18 14.39
CA VAL A 122 0.14 9.23 13.84
C VAL A 122 0.89 10.03 12.77
N PRO A 123 0.20 10.61 11.77
CA PRO A 123 0.87 11.44 10.75
C PRO A 123 1.52 12.67 11.40
N HIS A 124 0.82 13.32 12.32
CA HIS A 124 1.30 14.50 13.05
C HIS A 124 0.60 14.64 14.42
N ARG A 125 1.24 15.31 15.38
CA ARG A 125 0.72 15.48 16.76
C ARG A 125 -0.58 16.28 16.86
N ARG A 126 -0.93 17.05 15.84
CA ARG A 126 -2.15 17.87 15.82
C ARG A 126 -3.40 17.09 15.44
N LEU A 127 -3.27 15.82 15.09
CA LEU A 127 -4.40 14.97 14.74
C LEU A 127 -5.39 14.91 15.93
N ASN A 128 -6.66 15.23 15.66
CA ASN A 128 -7.68 15.22 16.72
C ASN A 128 -8.09 13.78 17.06
N LEU A 129 -7.59 13.29 18.19
CA LEU A 129 -7.85 11.97 18.74
C LEU A 129 -8.62 12.02 20.08
N GLY A 130 -9.39 13.08 20.29
CA GLY A 130 -10.19 13.28 21.49
C GLY A 130 -9.40 13.89 22.66
N PRO A 131 -9.81 13.63 23.91
CA PRO A 131 -9.23 14.26 25.11
C PRO A 131 -7.70 14.12 25.19
N ALA A 132 -7.00 15.11 25.73
CA ALA A 132 -5.54 15.10 25.81
C ALA A 132 -4.97 13.90 26.59
N ARG A 133 -5.69 13.41 27.58
CA ARG A 133 -5.26 12.30 28.43
C ARG A 133 -6.16 11.07 28.27
N LEU A 134 -5.58 9.89 28.45
CA LEU A 134 -6.35 8.66 28.65
C LEU A 134 -7.14 8.74 29.98
N PRO A 135 -8.33 8.14 30.04
CA PRO A 135 -9.03 7.96 31.31
C PRO A 135 -8.11 7.32 32.34
N ARG A 136 -8.17 7.82 33.59
CA ARG A 136 -7.29 7.35 34.67
C ARG A 136 -7.32 5.83 34.87
N GLN A 137 -8.49 5.22 34.70
CA GLN A 137 -8.70 3.79 34.84
C GLN A 137 -7.90 2.98 33.83
N LEU A 138 -7.68 3.53 32.65
CA LEU A 138 -6.93 2.86 31.58
C LEU A 138 -5.41 2.95 31.78
N GLN A 139 -4.94 3.97 32.49
CA GLN A 139 -3.52 4.10 32.81
C GLN A 139 -3.03 3.02 33.81
N LEU A 140 -3.94 2.35 34.51
CA LEU A 140 -3.60 1.24 35.42
C LEU A 140 -3.47 -0.10 34.66
N VAL A 141 -3.93 -0.18 33.41
CA VAL A 141 -4.01 -1.40 32.64
C VAL A 141 -2.93 -1.47 31.55
N ILE A 142 -2.45 -0.32 31.16
CA ILE A 142 -1.43 -0.16 30.11
C ILE A 142 -0.17 0.41 30.79
N ASP A 143 0.95 -0.31 30.71
CA ASP A 143 2.20 0.14 31.33
C ASP A 143 2.62 1.50 30.76
N GLU A 144 2.53 1.67 29.44
CA GLU A 144 2.91 2.89 28.74
C GLU A 144 2.20 3.02 27.40
N VAL A 145 1.85 4.25 27.02
CA VAL A 145 1.40 4.60 25.67
C VAL A 145 2.43 5.52 25.03
N ILE A 146 3.08 5.03 23.97
CA ILE A 146 4.11 5.74 23.23
C ILE A 146 3.50 6.31 21.95
N TRP A 147 3.61 7.62 21.79
CA TRP A 147 3.09 8.34 20.61
C TRP A 147 4.21 8.66 19.66
N ILE A 148 4.10 8.19 18.41
CA ILE A 148 5.07 8.43 17.36
C ILE A 148 4.41 9.28 16.29
N SER A 149 4.93 10.48 16.06
CA SER A 149 4.55 11.36 14.97
C SER A 149 5.47 11.12 13.79
N LEU A 150 4.93 10.71 12.64
CA LEU A 150 5.72 10.49 11.43
C LEU A 150 6.34 11.79 10.89
N GLU A 151 5.64 12.92 11.06
CA GLU A 151 6.18 14.25 10.72
C GLU A 151 7.42 14.59 11.57
N GLU A 152 7.38 14.33 12.88
CA GLU A 152 8.52 14.57 13.78
C GLU A 152 9.65 13.57 13.54
N LEU A 153 9.29 12.32 13.26
CA LEU A 153 10.25 11.27 12.93
C LEU A 153 11.04 11.62 11.66
N GLY A 154 10.35 12.09 10.61
CA GLY A 154 10.99 12.47 9.34
C GLY A 154 11.92 13.67 9.43
N ARG A 155 11.85 14.46 10.52
CA ARG A 155 12.77 15.59 10.76
C ARG A 155 14.07 15.20 11.46
N GLN A 156 14.20 13.94 11.89
CA GLN A 156 15.42 13.49 12.55
C GLN A 156 16.55 13.31 11.52
N ASP A 157 17.72 13.83 11.87
CA ASP A 157 18.92 13.60 11.08
C ASP A 157 19.37 12.14 11.20
N GLN A 158 19.89 11.57 10.09
CA GLN A 158 20.45 10.21 10.05
C GLN A 158 19.49 9.11 10.48
N LEU A 159 18.20 9.24 10.11
CA LEU A 159 17.20 8.22 10.37
C LEU A 159 17.59 6.88 9.72
N ASP A 160 17.34 5.78 10.44
CA ASP A 160 17.47 4.44 9.87
C ASP A 160 16.58 4.31 8.63
N PRO A 161 17.05 3.66 7.54
CA PRO A 161 16.27 3.54 6.30
C PRO A 161 14.86 2.95 6.49
N LEU A 162 14.68 1.99 7.41
CA LEU A 162 13.36 1.42 7.71
C LEU A 162 12.45 2.41 8.43
N LEU A 163 13.00 3.24 9.34
CA LEU A 163 12.24 4.32 9.98
C LEU A 163 11.90 5.42 8.97
N ASN A 164 12.83 5.74 8.09
CA ASN A 164 12.60 6.71 7.03
C ASN A 164 11.52 6.25 6.05
N LEU A 165 11.48 4.96 5.75
CA LEU A 165 10.43 4.33 4.93
C LEU A 165 9.03 4.55 5.53
N LEU A 166 8.88 4.48 6.85
CA LEU A 166 7.60 4.74 7.54
C LEU A 166 7.10 6.18 7.32
N THR A 167 7.98 7.13 7.07
CA THR A 167 7.61 8.54 6.91
C THR A 167 7.12 8.88 5.50
N LEU A 168 7.47 8.08 4.48
CA LEU A 168 7.15 8.38 3.08
C LEU A 168 5.66 8.70 2.81
N PRO A 169 4.67 8.00 3.41
CA PRO A 169 3.26 8.29 3.17
C PRO A 169 2.81 9.69 3.59
N VAL A 170 3.51 10.33 4.52
CA VAL A 170 3.14 11.64 5.09
C VAL A 170 4.04 12.80 4.64
N LEU A 171 5.18 12.51 4.00
CA LEU A 171 6.08 13.54 3.48
C LEU A 171 5.47 14.25 2.26
N HIS A 172 5.79 15.54 2.13
CA HIS A 172 5.49 16.35 0.96
C HIS A 172 6.74 16.53 0.11
N GLU A 173 6.57 17.02 -1.11
CA GLU A 173 7.69 17.41 -1.94
C GLU A 173 8.37 18.69 -1.39
N PRO A 174 9.70 18.80 -1.44
CA PRO A 174 10.66 17.86 -2.04
C PRO A 174 11.17 16.78 -1.07
N GLU A 175 10.74 16.73 0.18
CA GLU A 175 11.23 15.81 1.20
C GLU A 175 10.97 14.35 0.84
N LEU A 176 9.82 14.06 0.22
CA LEU A 176 9.46 12.72 -0.25
C LEU A 176 10.52 12.18 -1.23
N GLN A 177 10.91 13.00 -2.21
CA GLN A 177 11.94 12.63 -3.18
C GLN A 177 13.28 12.36 -2.50
N LEU A 178 13.74 13.29 -1.65
CA LEU A 178 15.03 13.16 -0.97
C LEU A 178 15.11 11.95 -0.04
N SER A 179 14.02 11.70 0.70
CA SER A 179 13.94 10.54 1.60
C SER A 179 13.96 9.24 0.82
N SER A 180 13.20 9.15 -0.28
CA SER A 180 13.17 7.97 -1.15
C SER A 180 14.53 7.67 -1.74
N GLN A 181 15.25 8.69 -2.21
CA GLN A 181 16.63 8.56 -2.71
C GLN A 181 17.57 8.03 -1.62
N LYS A 182 17.58 8.65 -0.43
CA LYS A 182 18.41 8.23 0.71
C LYS A 182 18.16 6.80 1.15
N ILE A 183 16.87 6.35 1.14
CA ILE A 183 16.52 4.97 1.48
C ILE A 183 17.15 4.02 0.46
N LEU A 184 16.93 4.28 -0.82
CA LEU A 184 17.34 3.37 -1.89
C LEU A 184 18.87 3.37 -2.13
N GLU A 185 19.56 4.48 -1.83
CA GLU A 185 21.03 4.53 -1.81
C GLU A 185 21.63 3.60 -0.74
N ARG A 186 21.00 3.51 0.45
CA ARG A 186 21.49 2.69 1.56
C ARG A 186 20.95 1.26 1.55
N ARG A 187 19.72 1.08 1.07
CA ARG A 187 18.98 -0.18 1.07
C ARG A 187 18.27 -0.39 -0.27
N PRO A 188 19.01 -0.76 -1.33
CA PRO A 188 18.44 -1.04 -2.65
C PRO A 188 17.39 -2.16 -2.64
N ASP A 189 17.50 -3.10 -1.69
CA ASP A 189 16.54 -4.18 -1.46
C ASP A 189 15.14 -3.70 -1.07
N LEU A 190 14.99 -2.46 -0.58
CA LEU A 190 13.69 -1.86 -0.28
C LEU A 190 12.97 -1.26 -1.50
N THR A 191 13.51 -1.41 -2.70
CA THR A 191 12.89 -0.92 -3.93
C THR A 191 11.47 -1.42 -4.11
N GLU A 192 11.23 -2.71 -3.85
CA GLU A 192 9.90 -3.34 -3.94
C GLU A 192 8.88 -2.76 -2.95
N THR A 193 9.35 -2.13 -1.88
CA THR A 193 8.48 -1.48 -0.90
C THR A 193 8.30 0.02 -1.16
N VAL A 194 9.36 0.69 -1.61
CA VAL A 194 9.36 2.14 -1.89
C VAL A 194 8.53 2.48 -3.13
N PHE A 195 8.69 1.71 -4.21
CA PHE A 195 8.01 2.02 -5.48
C PHE A 195 6.49 2.05 -5.40
N PRO A 196 5.79 1.06 -4.80
CA PRO A 196 4.35 1.12 -4.65
C PRO A 196 3.86 2.39 -3.93
N ILE A 197 4.60 2.85 -2.90
CA ILE A 197 4.26 4.09 -2.19
C ILE A 197 4.38 5.29 -3.13
N LEU A 198 5.49 5.38 -3.87
CA LEU A 198 5.72 6.48 -4.80
C LEU A 198 4.72 6.46 -5.96
N MET A 199 4.41 5.30 -6.53
CA MET A 199 3.41 5.17 -7.58
C MET A 199 2.02 5.61 -7.11
N GLN A 200 1.66 5.31 -5.87
CA GLN A 200 0.41 5.78 -5.28
C GLN A 200 0.39 7.31 -5.08
N ARG A 201 1.55 7.90 -4.76
CA ARG A 201 1.71 9.35 -4.61
C ARG A 201 1.78 10.07 -5.96
N HIS A 202 2.29 9.40 -6.98
CA HIS A 202 2.48 9.91 -8.34
C HIS A 202 1.85 8.97 -9.38
N PRO A 203 0.51 8.82 -9.41
CA PRO A 203 -0.17 7.85 -10.26
C PRO A 203 0.02 8.09 -11.76
N HIS A 204 0.51 9.27 -12.14
CA HIS A 204 0.78 9.64 -13.54
C HIS A 204 2.24 9.38 -13.96
N PHE A 205 3.12 8.98 -13.05
CA PHE A 205 4.50 8.70 -13.40
C PHE A 205 4.60 7.35 -14.09
N THR A 206 5.34 7.33 -15.19
CA THR A 206 5.81 6.07 -15.76
C THR A 206 6.93 5.49 -14.89
N LEU A 207 7.21 4.19 -15.07
CA LEU A 207 8.33 3.56 -14.38
C LEU A 207 9.66 4.31 -14.63
N GLU A 208 9.90 4.76 -15.86
CA GLU A 208 11.09 5.53 -16.23
C GLU A 208 11.17 6.88 -15.49
N GLN A 209 10.03 7.59 -15.40
CA GLN A 209 9.95 8.84 -14.64
C GLN A 209 10.20 8.61 -13.15
N MET A 210 9.70 7.50 -12.62
CA MET A 210 9.93 7.11 -11.23
C MET A 210 11.41 6.84 -10.97
N MET A 211 12.09 6.16 -11.89
CA MET A 211 13.53 5.87 -11.79
C MET A 211 14.36 7.15 -11.81
N VAL A 212 14.01 8.09 -12.68
CA VAL A 212 14.65 9.42 -12.71
C VAL A 212 14.40 10.16 -11.38
N TYR A 213 13.18 10.09 -10.87
CA TYR A 213 12.78 10.72 -9.61
C TYR A 213 13.63 10.24 -8.42
N VAL A 214 13.86 8.94 -8.31
CA VAL A 214 14.67 8.35 -7.22
C VAL A 214 16.17 8.26 -7.54
N LYS A 215 16.61 8.72 -8.71
CA LYS A 215 18.02 8.71 -9.18
C LYS A 215 18.67 7.32 -9.20
N ILE A 216 17.91 6.27 -9.42
CA ILE A 216 18.45 4.92 -9.54
C ILE A 216 18.89 4.67 -11.00
N PRO A 217 20.10 4.15 -11.25
CA PRO A 217 20.53 3.76 -12.58
C PRO A 217 19.61 2.67 -13.16
N THR A 218 19.15 2.89 -14.38
CA THR A 218 18.19 2.01 -15.09
C THR A 218 18.64 0.54 -15.19
N GLN A 219 19.95 0.30 -15.11
CA GLN A 219 20.50 -1.07 -15.21
C GLN A 219 20.25 -1.91 -13.95
N GLU A 220 20.31 -1.34 -12.77
CA GLU A 220 20.17 -2.08 -11.51
C GLU A 220 18.73 -2.54 -11.26
N LEU A 221 17.76 -1.73 -11.68
CA LEU A 221 16.34 -2.04 -11.50
C LEU A 221 15.78 -3.05 -12.50
N ARG A 222 16.36 -3.16 -13.69
CA ARG A 222 15.94 -4.20 -14.66
C ARG A 222 16.07 -5.62 -14.11
N HIS A 223 16.88 -5.80 -13.07
CA HIS A 223 17.07 -7.07 -12.38
C HIS A 223 16.19 -7.23 -11.14
N SER A 224 15.47 -6.19 -10.70
CA SER A 224 14.54 -6.33 -9.57
C SER A 224 13.29 -7.08 -10.03
N ARG A 225 12.79 -7.99 -9.18
CA ARG A 225 11.60 -8.80 -9.45
C ARG A 225 10.37 -7.91 -9.69
N ALA A 226 10.19 -6.85 -8.90
CA ALA A 226 9.07 -5.92 -9.04
C ALA A 226 9.09 -5.16 -10.38
N ALA A 227 10.27 -4.74 -10.86
CA ALA A 227 10.39 -4.11 -12.16
C ALA A 227 10.09 -5.11 -13.29
N GLN A 228 10.51 -6.37 -13.16
CA GLN A 228 10.21 -7.42 -14.13
C GLN A 228 8.71 -7.75 -14.16
N GLU A 229 8.06 -7.84 -13.02
CA GLU A 229 6.62 -8.09 -12.90
C GLU A 229 5.82 -6.92 -13.51
N LEU A 230 6.13 -5.66 -13.18
CA LEU A 230 5.52 -4.47 -13.78
C LEU A 230 5.74 -4.37 -15.29
N LEU A 231 6.94 -4.68 -15.77
CA LEU A 231 7.24 -4.70 -17.20
C LEU A 231 6.51 -5.85 -17.93
N ALA A 232 6.32 -6.99 -17.26
CA ALA A 232 5.57 -8.11 -17.81
C ALA A 232 4.07 -7.78 -17.88
N GLU A 233 3.51 -7.16 -16.86
CA GLU A 233 2.13 -6.69 -16.80
C GLU A 233 1.87 -5.62 -17.87
N GLY A 234 2.70 -4.59 -17.96
CA GLY A 234 2.60 -3.54 -18.97
C GLY A 234 2.76 -4.09 -20.41
N ARG A 235 3.60 -5.13 -20.62
CA ARG A 235 3.71 -5.81 -21.92
C ARG A 235 2.47 -6.63 -22.25
N LEU A 236 1.87 -7.26 -21.24
CA LEU A 236 0.63 -8.03 -21.41
C LEU A 236 -0.52 -7.09 -21.78
N GLU A 237 -0.70 -6.01 -21.02
CA GLU A 237 -1.71 -4.98 -21.31
C GLU A 237 -1.48 -4.32 -22.68
N GLY A 238 -0.24 -3.93 -22.97
CA GLY A 238 0.10 -3.33 -24.26
C GLY A 238 -0.12 -4.28 -25.45
N ARG A 239 0.09 -5.59 -25.26
CA ARG A 239 -0.21 -6.60 -26.27
C ARG A 239 -1.71 -6.74 -26.46
N GLN A 240 -2.51 -6.85 -25.39
CA GLN A 240 -3.96 -6.95 -25.45
C GLN A 240 -4.59 -5.71 -26.13
N GLN A 241 -4.13 -4.52 -25.75
CA GLN A 241 -4.56 -3.27 -26.40
C GLN A 241 -4.14 -3.22 -27.88
N GLY A 242 -2.92 -3.68 -28.19
CA GLY A 242 -2.40 -3.75 -29.53
C GLY A 242 -3.16 -4.74 -30.43
N GLU A 243 -3.52 -5.90 -29.88
CA GLU A 243 -4.34 -6.92 -30.54
C GLU A 243 -5.74 -6.35 -30.84
N ALA A 244 -6.41 -5.76 -29.86
CA ALA A 244 -7.74 -5.15 -30.05
C ALA A 244 -7.70 -4.02 -31.09
N LEU A 245 -6.74 -3.10 -31.01
CA LEU A 245 -6.57 -2.03 -32.00
C LEU A 245 -6.22 -2.55 -33.39
N GLY A 246 -5.44 -3.63 -33.45
CA GLY A 246 -5.09 -4.31 -34.69
C GLY A 246 -6.32 -4.92 -35.39
N GLU A 247 -7.16 -5.61 -34.61
CA GLU A 247 -8.40 -6.23 -35.06
C GLU A 247 -9.40 -5.18 -35.57
N VAL A 248 -9.60 -4.10 -34.80
CA VAL A 248 -10.44 -2.96 -35.23
C VAL A 248 -9.97 -2.41 -36.57
N LYS A 249 -8.67 -2.16 -36.73
CA LYS A 249 -8.11 -1.62 -38.01
C LYS A 249 -8.25 -2.59 -39.16
N ALA A 250 -8.04 -3.87 -38.92
CA ALA A 250 -8.20 -4.91 -39.96
C ALA A 250 -9.65 -5.03 -40.40
N THR A 251 -10.57 -5.12 -39.43
CA THR A 251 -12.01 -5.23 -39.68
C THR A 251 -12.54 -4.00 -40.42
N LEU A 252 -12.19 -2.79 -40.00
CA LEU A 252 -12.58 -1.56 -40.71
C LEU A 252 -12.06 -1.50 -42.13
N ARG A 253 -10.83 -1.96 -42.38
CA ARG A 253 -10.24 -1.99 -43.73
C ARG A 253 -10.98 -2.96 -44.65
N LEU A 254 -11.29 -4.15 -44.15
CA LEU A 254 -12.03 -5.16 -44.85
C LEU A 254 -13.47 -4.73 -45.14
N LEU A 255 -14.15 -4.12 -44.15
CA LEU A 255 -15.49 -3.58 -44.31
C LEU A 255 -15.53 -2.46 -45.36
N ASN A 256 -14.58 -1.52 -45.33
CA ASN A 256 -14.49 -0.48 -46.36
C ASN A 256 -14.29 -1.07 -47.76
N HIS A 257 -13.53 -2.14 -47.85
CA HIS A 257 -13.34 -2.81 -49.16
C HIS A 257 -14.59 -3.55 -49.64
N ARG A 258 -15.32 -4.21 -48.74
CA ARG A 258 -16.47 -5.05 -49.06
C ARG A 258 -17.76 -4.27 -49.21
N CYS A 259 -17.99 -3.33 -48.26
CA CYS A 259 -19.24 -2.59 -48.13
C CYS A 259 -19.17 -1.13 -48.70
N GLY A 260 -17.98 -0.70 -49.14
CA GLY A 260 -17.74 0.69 -49.53
C GLY A 260 -17.43 1.61 -48.33
N PRO A 261 -17.28 2.92 -48.58
CA PRO A 261 -16.93 3.88 -47.53
C PRO A 261 -17.92 3.86 -46.38
N LEU A 262 -17.42 3.66 -45.14
CA LEU A 262 -18.21 3.63 -43.93
C LEU A 262 -18.46 5.07 -43.43
N THR A 263 -19.64 5.32 -42.85
CA THR A 263 -19.91 6.59 -42.17
C THR A 263 -19.16 6.68 -40.85
N ASP A 264 -18.93 7.92 -40.36
CA ASP A 264 -18.27 8.14 -39.08
C ASP A 264 -19.04 7.47 -37.91
N ALA A 265 -20.39 7.49 -37.98
CA ALA A 265 -21.23 6.83 -36.99
C ALA A 265 -21.06 5.30 -36.99
N THR A 266 -20.98 4.70 -38.14
CA THR A 266 -20.73 3.23 -38.30
C THR A 266 -19.33 2.88 -37.81
N THR A 267 -18.33 3.69 -38.16
CA THR A 267 -16.95 3.52 -37.75
C THR A 267 -16.83 3.58 -36.24
N ALA A 268 -17.44 4.57 -35.58
CA ALA A 268 -17.43 4.72 -34.12
C ALA A 268 -18.11 3.54 -33.40
N ARG A 269 -19.21 3.02 -33.96
CA ARG A 269 -19.89 1.82 -33.42
C ARG A 269 -18.99 0.59 -33.49
N ILE A 270 -18.30 0.36 -34.59
CA ILE A 270 -17.39 -0.76 -34.75
C ILE A 270 -16.20 -0.63 -33.80
N GLN A 271 -15.66 0.57 -33.62
CA GLN A 271 -14.57 0.84 -32.69
C GLN A 271 -14.95 0.62 -31.21
N ALA A 272 -16.23 0.72 -30.89
CA ALA A 272 -16.76 0.48 -29.55
C ALA A 272 -17.13 -0.99 -29.27
N LEU A 273 -17.05 -1.87 -30.24
CA LEU A 273 -17.36 -3.29 -30.05
C LEU A 273 -16.30 -3.99 -29.18
N PRO A 274 -16.71 -4.90 -28.29
CA PRO A 274 -15.81 -5.81 -27.61
C PRO A 274 -15.04 -6.70 -28.60
N LEU A 275 -13.88 -7.21 -28.18
CA LEU A 275 -12.98 -8.00 -29.06
C LEU A 275 -13.68 -9.22 -29.64
N ASP A 276 -14.44 -9.96 -28.84
CA ASP A 276 -15.22 -11.13 -29.27
C ASP A 276 -16.26 -10.80 -30.36
N GLN A 277 -16.89 -9.63 -30.26
CA GLN A 277 -17.81 -9.15 -31.27
C GLN A 277 -17.10 -8.65 -32.53
N LEU A 278 -15.91 -8.09 -32.42
CA LEU A 278 -15.08 -7.72 -33.59
C LEU A 278 -14.62 -8.95 -34.36
N GLU A 279 -14.21 -10.00 -33.66
CA GLU A 279 -13.88 -11.29 -34.28
C GLU A 279 -15.09 -11.90 -34.97
N ALA A 280 -16.26 -11.90 -34.31
CA ALA A 280 -17.51 -12.39 -34.93
C ALA A 280 -17.90 -11.57 -36.17
N LEU A 281 -17.71 -10.24 -36.14
CA LEU A 281 -17.93 -9.36 -37.28
C LEU A 281 -16.94 -9.67 -38.42
N GLY A 282 -15.67 -9.93 -38.08
CA GLY A 282 -14.63 -10.32 -39.04
C GLY A 282 -14.97 -11.62 -39.79
N LEU A 283 -15.57 -12.59 -39.10
CA LEU A 283 -16.06 -13.83 -39.70
C LEU A 283 -17.31 -13.59 -40.56
N ALA A 284 -18.31 -12.87 -40.04
CA ALA A 284 -19.54 -12.57 -40.76
C ALA A 284 -19.31 -11.77 -42.05
N LEU A 285 -18.29 -10.92 -42.06
CA LEU A 285 -17.87 -10.12 -43.21
C LEU A 285 -17.60 -10.97 -44.49
N LEU A 286 -17.17 -12.20 -44.33
CA LEU A 286 -16.89 -13.09 -45.46
C LEU A 286 -18.15 -13.33 -46.30
N ASP A 287 -19.32 -13.33 -45.67
CA ASP A 287 -20.62 -13.58 -46.28
C ASP A 287 -21.38 -12.31 -46.70
N PHE A 288 -20.85 -11.11 -46.34
CA PHE A 288 -21.50 -9.84 -46.67
C PHE A 288 -21.46 -9.58 -48.18
N SER A 289 -22.57 -9.12 -48.71
CA SER A 289 -22.71 -8.67 -50.10
C SER A 289 -22.63 -7.15 -50.24
N GLY A 290 -22.83 -6.39 -49.16
CA GLY A 290 -22.81 -4.94 -49.17
C GLY A 290 -23.09 -4.28 -47.80
N ALA A 291 -23.35 -2.98 -47.84
CA ALA A 291 -23.56 -2.17 -46.62
C ALA A 291 -24.82 -2.54 -45.84
N ASP A 292 -25.84 -3.09 -46.52
CA ASP A 292 -27.10 -3.49 -45.86
C ASP A 292 -26.90 -4.68 -44.92
N ASP A 293 -26.02 -5.61 -45.27
CA ASP A 293 -25.68 -6.78 -44.44
C ASP A 293 -24.94 -6.33 -43.17
N LEU A 294 -24.04 -5.34 -43.28
CA LEU A 294 -23.37 -4.74 -42.15
C LEU A 294 -24.36 -4.04 -41.23
N ALA A 295 -25.31 -3.28 -41.78
CA ALA A 295 -26.32 -2.59 -41.01
C ALA A 295 -27.21 -3.57 -40.25
N ALA A 296 -27.63 -4.65 -40.86
CA ALA A 296 -28.41 -5.73 -40.27
C ALA A 296 -27.63 -6.45 -39.14
N TRP A 297 -26.36 -6.73 -39.35
CA TRP A 297 -25.50 -7.37 -38.38
C TRP A 297 -25.32 -6.46 -37.13
N LEU A 298 -24.99 -5.19 -37.36
CA LEU A 298 -24.84 -4.20 -36.27
C LEU A 298 -26.14 -3.98 -35.48
N ALA A 299 -27.31 -4.08 -36.14
CA ALA A 299 -28.61 -3.98 -35.47
C ALA A 299 -28.88 -5.20 -34.57
N ALA A 300 -28.47 -6.39 -35.02
CA ALA A 300 -28.65 -7.64 -34.26
C ALA A 300 -27.68 -7.77 -33.06
N HIS A 301 -26.53 -7.08 -33.09
CA HIS A 301 -25.48 -7.16 -32.08
C HIS A 301 -25.29 -5.83 -31.32
N ALA A 302 -26.20 -4.86 -31.45
CA ALA A 302 -26.24 -3.68 -30.63
C ALA A 302 -26.77 -4.03 -29.23
N ALA A 303 -25.86 -4.10 -28.26
CA ALA A 303 -26.24 -4.11 -26.85
C ALA A 303 -26.47 -2.67 -26.37
#